data_7582bb3e729b7e0c82d674a6b26599c9
#
_entry.id   7582bb3e729b7e0c82d674a6b26599c9
#
_cell.length_a   1.000
_cell.length_b   1.000
_cell.length_c   1.000
_cell.angle_alpha   90.00
_cell.angle_beta   90.00
_cell.angle_gamma   90.00
#
_symmetry.space_group_name_H-M   'P 1'
#
loop_
_entity.id
_entity.type
_entity.pdbx_description
1 polymer ?
#
loop_
_entity_poly.entity_id
_entity_poly.type
_entity_poly.pdbx_seq_one_letter_code
_entity_poly.pdbx_strand_id
1 'polypeptide(L)'
;MALQVVESVAPGDFVSLRHDYVRYAPTVASLLTLEEAQERVLQRARPLAAEPVPIAEAGGRVAAEDVRARVDLPPFPSSAMDGFAVRVADLPATVRIAGESAAGRPYEGRLEPGKAVAISTGAAVPEGADAVVPVERVVKQENAVTISFAPEPGAHIRPRGGDVAEGDVVVPAGARLTPARLAAASAAGSAALACTRQPRVAVLATGSELVAPGQALRPGEIYEANTLMLAASLAASGADVVSEPPAADDKAALGAALERGLAADVLVTSGGVSVGEHDLVRAVERELGVEEVFWRVSIKPGKPVSFGVRGDTLVFGLPGNPVSALVGCELFVKPALRALQGLADPLPRFEPGRLSVGLRRNEERDEFVRARSRPAADAVVLEPVLGQESHMIVRSGAADALVHIPRGNGELAAGSTVQWLRLGG
;
A
#
# COMPACT_ATOMS: atom_id res chain seq x y z
N MET A 1 -47.97 15.17 69.02
CA MET A 1 -48.10 13.99 69.89
C MET A 1 -47.35 12.90 69.19
N ALA A 2 -46.22 12.29 69.59
CA ALA A 2 -45.55 12.28 70.89
C ALA A 2 -44.04 12.27 70.66
N LEU A 3 -43.33 12.94 71.53
CA LEU A 3 -41.92 12.76 71.85
C LEU A 3 -41.69 11.36 72.46
N GLN A 4 -40.55 10.73 72.13
CA GLN A 4 -39.83 9.84 73.09
C GLN A 4 -38.40 9.73 72.62
N VAL A 5 -37.55 10.28 73.30
CA VAL A 5 -36.66 9.92 74.39
C VAL A 5 -35.31 9.38 73.88
N VAL A 6 -34.32 10.23 74.09
CA VAL A 6 -32.89 9.93 73.97
C VAL A 6 -32.51 9.05 75.17
N GLU A 7 -31.98 7.87 74.94
CA GLU A 7 -31.15 7.14 75.88
C GLU A 7 -29.68 7.20 75.47
N SER A 8 -28.89 7.64 76.42
CA SER A 8 -27.44 7.80 76.40
C SER A 8 -26.81 6.35 76.42
N VAL A 9 -25.95 6.01 75.49
CA VAL A 9 -25.04 4.87 75.60
C VAL A 9 -23.61 5.41 75.77
N ALA A 10 -22.94 4.88 76.79
CA ALA A 10 -21.59 5.21 77.22
C ALA A 10 -20.50 4.88 76.19
N PRO A 11 -19.29 5.52 76.33
CA PRO A 11 -18.20 5.33 75.34
C PRO A 11 -17.40 4.04 75.67
N GLY A 12 -17.38 3.17 74.74
CA GLY A 12 -16.51 1.98 74.79
C GLY A 12 -17.05 0.85 73.90
N ASP A 13 -16.41 0.67 72.80
CA ASP A 13 -16.39 -0.47 71.85
C ASP A 13 -16.66 -0.05 70.40
N PHE A 14 -15.69 0.63 69.81
CA PHE A 14 -15.56 0.70 68.38
C PHE A 14 -14.94 -0.65 67.89
N VAL A 15 -15.78 -1.60 67.51
CA VAL A 15 -15.36 -2.71 66.64
C VAL A 15 -15.14 -2.14 65.27
N SER A 16 -13.86 -1.92 64.91
CA SER A 16 -13.44 -1.51 63.56
C SER A 16 -13.73 -2.68 62.63
N LEU A 17 -14.84 -2.60 61.89
CA LEU A 17 -15.01 -3.35 60.62
C LEU A 17 -14.04 -2.77 59.62
N ARG A 18 -12.84 -3.33 59.55
CA ARG A 18 -11.94 -3.13 58.45
C ARG A 18 -12.61 -3.81 57.22
N HIS A 19 -13.29 -3.01 56.43
CA HIS A 19 -13.55 -3.35 55.05
C HIS A 19 -12.20 -3.30 54.36
N ASP A 20 -11.61 -4.47 54.10
CA ASP A 20 -10.52 -4.67 53.19
C ASP A 20 -11.02 -4.30 51.77
N TYR A 21 -11.03 -3.01 51.49
CA TYR A 21 -10.99 -2.56 50.09
C TYR A 21 -9.66 -3.03 49.55
N VAL A 22 -9.63 -4.24 48.96
CA VAL A 22 -8.59 -4.60 48.01
C VAL A 22 -8.68 -3.54 46.93
N ARG A 23 -7.84 -2.53 47.05
CA ARG A 23 -7.54 -1.63 45.94
C ARG A 23 -6.91 -2.51 44.87
N TYR A 24 -7.72 -2.98 43.93
CA TYR A 24 -7.26 -3.32 42.61
C TYR A 24 -6.70 -1.99 42.05
N ALA A 25 -5.42 -1.73 42.29
CA ALA A 25 -4.68 -0.81 41.46
C ALA A 25 -4.72 -1.48 40.06
N PRO A 26 -5.37 -0.87 39.05
CA PRO A 26 -5.22 -1.40 37.72
C PRO A 26 -3.71 -1.35 37.46
N THR A 27 -3.10 -2.50 37.24
CA THR A 27 -1.80 -2.57 36.64
C THR A 27 -1.94 -1.73 35.38
N VAL A 28 -1.27 -0.58 35.31
CA VAL A 28 -1.27 0.28 34.12
C VAL A 28 -0.62 -0.59 33.06
N ALA A 29 -1.44 -1.33 32.32
CA ALA A 29 -0.96 -2.09 31.18
C ALA A 29 -0.21 -1.08 30.30
N SER A 30 1.07 -1.32 30.12
CA SER A 30 1.91 -0.47 29.28
C SER A 30 1.22 -0.34 27.91
N LEU A 31 1.12 0.89 27.41
CA LEU A 31 0.61 1.11 26.06
C LEU A 31 1.42 0.25 25.08
N LEU A 32 0.75 -0.35 24.11
CA LEU A 32 1.46 -1.04 23.04
C LEU A 32 2.35 -0.07 22.26
N THR A 33 3.50 -0.53 21.85
CA THR A 33 4.31 0.21 20.88
C THR A 33 3.63 0.19 19.51
N LEU A 34 4.11 1.00 18.57
CA LEU A 34 3.65 0.97 17.18
C LEU A 34 3.82 -0.42 16.58
N GLU A 35 5.01 -0.99 16.74
CA GLU A 35 5.41 -2.27 16.16
C GLU A 35 4.56 -3.41 16.71
N GLU A 36 4.35 -3.46 18.03
CA GLU A 36 3.51 -4.47 18.68
C GLU A 36 2.05 -4.40 18.19
N ALA A 37 1.52 -3.18 18.02
CA ALA A 37 0.17 -2.98 17.51
C ALA A 37 0.05 -3.40 16.04
N GLN A 38 1.02 -3.03 15.19
CA GLN A 38 1.08 -3.44 13.79
C GLN A 38 1.19 -4.95 13.64
N GLU A 39 2.04 -5.59 14.44
CA GLU A 39 2.18 -7.05 14.45
C GLU A 39 0.84 -7.74 14.76
N ARG A 40 0.11 -7.28 15.80
CA ARG A 40 -1.20 -7.83 16.15
C ARG A 40 -2.25 -7.66 15.05
N VAL A 41 -2.22 -6.53 14.32
CA VAL A 41 -3.07 -6.31 13.15
C VAL A 41 -2.73 -7.31 12.05
N LEU A 42 -1.45 -7.44 11.70
CA LEU A 42 -1.00 -8.31 10.60
C LEU A 42 -1.21 -9.80 10.90
N GLN A 43 -1.16 -10.22 12.16
CA GLN A 43 -1.49 -11.59 12.57
C GLN A 43 -2.95 -11.97 12.28
N ARG A 44 -3.86 -10.99 12.18
CA ARG A 44 -5.29 -11.20 11.88
C ARG A 44 -5.64 -10.92 10.42
N ALA A 45 -4.84 -10.12 9.71
CA ALA A 45 -5.06 -9.77 8.31
C ALA A 45 -4.46 -10.85 7.38
N ARG A 46 -5.32 -11.70 6.81
CA ARG A 46 -4.92 -12.76 5.87
C ARG A 46 -5.30 -12.39 4.44
N PRO A 47 -4.49 -12.77 3.43
CA PRO A 47 -4.85 -12.54 2.05
C PRO A 47 -6.25 -13.05 1.71
N LEU A 48 -7.01 -12.24 0.99
CA LEU A 48 -8.34 -12.60 0.51
C LEU A 48 -8.24 -13.61 -0.65
N ALA A 49 -9.38 -14.20 -1.05
CA ALA A 49 -9.42 -15.17 -2.13
C ALA A 49 -8.92 -14.58 -3.45
N ALA A 50 -8.29 -15.42 -4.27
CA ALA A 50 -7.89 -15.07 -5.62
C ALA A 50 -9.10 -15.11 -6.58
N GLU A 51 -9.08 -14.24 -7.58
CA GLU A 51 -10.04 -14.18 -8.67
C GLU A 51 -9.31 -13.97 -10.01
N PRO A 52 -9.82 -14.54 -11.12
CA PRO A 52 -9.24 -14.27 -12.43
C PRO A 52 -9.64 -12.85 -12.89
N VAL A 53 -8.65 -12.05 -13.27
CA VAL A 53 -8.85 -10.67 -13.74
C VAL A 53 -8.25 -10.55 -15.16
N PRO A 54 -9.01 -10.07 -16.15
CA PRO A 54 -8.46 -9.76 -17.46
C PRO A 54 -7.26 -8.83 -17.34
N ILE A 55 -6.19 -9.06 -18.12
CA ILE A 55 -4.95 -8.30 -17.96
C ILE A 55 -5.15 -6.79 -18.14
N ALA A 56 -6.09 -6.38 -19.00
CA ALA A 56 -6.44 -4.98 -19.22
C ALA A 56 -7.06 -4.28 -17.98
N GLU A 57 -7.62 -5.07 -17.06
CA GLU A 57 -8.28 -4.59 -15.83
C GLU A 57 -7.43 -4.83 -14.58
N ALA A 58 -6.30 -5.53 -14.72
CA ALA A 58 -5.48 -5.96 -13.60
C ALA A 58 -4.55 -4.85 -13.05
N GLY A 59 -4.56 -3.66 -13.63
CA GLY A 59 -3.73 -2.53 -13.18
C GLY A 59 -3.95 -2.18 -11.71
N GLY A 60 -2.85 -2.10 -10.92
CA GLY A 60 -2.90 -1.79 -9.50
C GLY A 60 -3.37 -2.93 -8.59
N ARG A 61 -3.86 -4.06 -9.14
CA ARG A 61 -4.18 -5.27 -8.38
C ARG A 61 -2.89 -5.93 -7.87
N VAL A 62 -3.04 -6.96 -7.06
CA VAL A 62 -1.91 -7.74 -6.51
C VAL A 62 -2.00 -9.16 -7.06
N ALA A 63 -0.91 -9.67 -7.61
CA ALA A 63 -0.82 -11.04 -8.09
C ALA A 63 -0.96 -12.02 -6.93
N ALA A 64 -1.94 -12.92 -7.00
CA ALA A 64 -2.19 -13.92 -5.96
C ALA A 64 -1.23 -15.12 -6.06
N GLU A 65 -0.64 -15.33 -7.24
CA GLU A 65 0.31 -16.40 -7.51
C GLU A 65 1.41 -15.89 -8.47
N ASP A 66 2.47 -16.67 -8.64
CA ASP A 66 3.52 -16.36 -9.61
C ASP A 66 2.95 -16.35 -11.02
N VAL A 67 3.14 -15.25 -11.74
CA VAL A 67 2.86 -15.15 -13.17
C VAL A 67 4.07 -15.69 -13.93
N ARG A 68 3.91 -16.79 -14.66
CA ARG A 68 4.99 -17.42 -15.40
C ARG A 68 4.87 -17.17 -16.90
N ALA A 69 6.03 -17.07 -17.55
CA ALA A 69 6.11 -16.95 -18.99
C ALA A 69 5.50 -18.20 -19.67
N ARG A 70 4.61 -17.98 -20.62
CA ARG A 70 3.97 -19.04 -21.43
C ARG A 70 4.71 -19.33 -22.72
N VAL A 71 5.68 -18.48 -23.05
CA VAL A 71 6.56 -18.57 -24.22
C VAL A 71 7.91 -17.96 -23.88
N ASP A 72 8.93 -18.36 -24.60
CA ASP A 72 10.22 -17.68 -24.58
C ASP A 72 10.12 -16.24 -25.09
N LEU A 73 10.90 -15.31 -24.57
CA LEU A 73 11.03 -13.95 -25.07
C LEU A 73 12.49 -13.63 -25.41
N PRO A 74 12.80 -13.29 -26.65
CA PRO A 74 11.92 -13.41 -27.82
C PRO A 74 11.62 -14.90 -28.16
N PRO A 75 10.49 -15.19 -28.85
CA PRO A 75 10.07 -16.58 -29.12
C PRO A 75 10.90 -17.27 -30.23
N PHE A 76 11.76 -16.53 -30.90
CA PHE A 76 12.68 -16.99 -31.93
C PHE A 76 13.95 -16.13 -31.92
N PRO A 77 15.07 -16.60 -32.49
CA PRO A 77 16.24 -15.75 -32.70
C PRO A 77 15.88 -14.55 -33.58
N SER A 78 16.12 -13.35 -33.11
CA SER A 78 15.69 -12.10 -33.77
C SER A 78 16.84 -11.11 -33.96
N SER A 79 16.74 -10.29 -35.01
CA SER A 79 17.74 -9.27 -35.27
C SER A 79 17.69 -8.14 -34.24
N ALA A 80 18.86 -7.73 -33.73
CA ALA A 80 19.00 -6.56 -32.88
C ALA A 80 19.08 -5.25 -33.70
N MET A 81 19.35 -5.32 -35.02
CA MET A 81 19.62 -4.17 -35.88
C MET A 81 18.91 -4.36 -37.24
N ASP A 82 18.68 -3.27 -37.96
CA ASP A 82 18.37 -3.30 -39.36
C ASP A 82 19.64 -3.59 -40.15
N GLY A 83 19.56 -4.51 -41.10
CA GLY A 83 20.77 -4.90 -41.84
C GLY A 83 20.59 -6.14 -42.72
N PHE A 84 21.58 -7.02 -42.69
CA PHE A 84 21.62 -8.24 -43.49
C PHE A 84 21.96 -9.44 -42.61
N ALA A 85 21.10 -10.43 -42.60
CA ALA A 85 21.39 -11.74 -42.04
C ALA A 85 22.32 -12.52 -43.01
N VAL A 86 23.41 -13.01 -42.47
CA VAL A 86 24.53 -13.58 -43.26
C VAL A 86 25.04 -14.86 -42.60
N ARG A 87 25.85 -15.61 -43.39
CA ARG A 87 26.70 -16.67 -42.90
C ARG A 87 28.12 -16.12 -42.78
N VAL A 88 28.68 -16.12 -41.58
CA VAL A 88 30.04 -15.61 -41.30
C VAL A 88 31.09 -16.30 -42.20
N ALA A 89 30.89 -17.60 -42.45
CA ALA A 89 31.81 -18.39 -43.27
C ALA A 89 31.91 -17.91 -44.74
N ASP A 90 30.94 -17.13 -45.23
CA ASP A 90 30.95 -16.59 -46.59
C ASP A 90 31.59 -15.20 -46.67
N LEU A 91 32.13 -14.65 -45.60
CA LEU A 91 32.64 -13.28 -45.49
C LEU A 91 34.14 -13.23 -45.23
N PRO A 92 34.87 -12.15 -45.65
CA PRO A 92 34.37 -10.97 -46.38
C PRO A 92 34.08 -11.27 -47.88
N ALA A 93 32.97 -10.74 -48.40
CA ALA A 93 32.55 -10.94 -49.79
C ALA A 93 31.46 -9.96 -50.26
N THR A 94 31.19 -9.95 -51.57
CA THR A 94 29.92 -9.47 -52.12
C THR A 94 28.95 -10.64 -52.24
N VAL A 95 27.85 -10.60 -51.50
CA VAL A 95 26.84 -11.67 -51.46
C VAL A 95 25.53 -11.20 -52.06
N ARG A 96 24.80 -12.12 -52.70
CA ARG A 96 23.50 -11.81 -53.34
C ARG A 96 22.41 -11.70 -52.31
N ILE A 97 21.52 -10.71 -52.43
CA ILE A 97 20.32 -10.59 -51.60
C ILE A 97 19.27 -11.57 -52.10
N ALA A 98 18.91 -12.55 -51.25
CA ALA A 98 17.96 -13.62 -51.57
C ALA A 98 16.51 -13.24 -51.28
N GLY A 99 16.29 -12.24 -50.42
CA GLY A 99 14.96 -11.80 -49.99
C GLY A 99 15.03 -10.91 -48.76
N GLU A 100 13.91 -10.82 -48.05
CA GLU A 100 13.74 -9.99 -46.88
C GLU A 100 13.06 -10.78 -45.74
N SER A 101 13.50 -10.54 -44.49
CA SER A 101 12.83 -10.93 -43.27
C SER A 101 12.40 -9.66 -42.53
N ALA A 102 11.10 -9.41 -42.47
CA ALA A 102 10.53 -8.27 -41.77
C ALA A 102 9.70 -8.71 -40.55
N ALA A 103 9.43 -7.78 -39.65
CA ALA A 103 8.57 -8.06 -38.48
C ALA A 103 7.19 -8.58 -38.95
N GLY A 104 6.78 -9.74 -38.42
CA GLY A 104 5.54 -10.42 -38.82
C GLY A 104 5.57 -11.12 -40.20
N ARG A 105 6.67 -11.01 -40.96
CA ARG A 105 6.88 -11.68 -42.26
C ARG A 105 8.30 -12.25 -42.33
N PRO A 106 8.55 -13.40 -41.68
CA PRO A 106 9.86 -14.03 -41.69
C PRO A 106 10.24 -14.48 -43.14
N TYR A 107 11.54 -14.49 -43.39
CA TYR A 107 12.04 -15.10 -44.64
C TYR A 107 11.74 -16.62 -44.63
N GLU A 108 11.11 -17.08 -45.68
CA GLU A 108 10.77 -18.51 -45.85
C GLU A 108 11.96 -19.27 -46.43
N GLY A 109 12.41 -20.29 -45.72
CA GLY A 109 13.49 -21.17 -46.13
C GLY A 109 14.82 -20.92 -45.43
N ARG A 110 15.85 -21.63 -45.87
CA ARG A 110 17.21 -21.60 -45.32
C ARG A 110 18.09 -20.68 -46.14
N LEU A 111 18.92 -19.87 -45.44
CA LEU A 111 19.93 -19.06 -46.10
C LEU A 111 21.02 -19.97 -46.72
N GLU A 112 21.11 -19.94 -48.05
CA GLU A 112 22.12 -20.70 -48.81
C GLU A 112 23.48 -19.98 -48.80
N PRO A 113 24.59 -20.72 -49.03
CA PRO A 113 25.92 -20.16 -49.19
C PRO A 113 25.98 -19.04 -50.25
N GLY A 114 26.76 -17.96 -49.98
CA GLY A 114 26.96 -16.84 -50.88
C GLY A 114 25.75 -15.91 -51.01
N LYS A 115 24.75 -16.05 -50.14
CA LYS A 115 23.56 -15.17 -50.08
C LYS A 115 23.45 -14.45 -48.73
N ALA A 116 22.69 -13.36 -48.75
CA ALA A 116 22.26 -12.62 -47.56
C ALA A 116 20.74 -12.38 -47.63
N VAL A 117 20.10 -12.18 -46.48
CA VAL A 117 18.69 -11.76 -46.38
C VAL A 117 18.65 -10.40 -45.72
N ALA A 118 18.00 -9.41 -46.36
CA ALA A 118 17.72 -8.15 -45.74
C ALA A 118 16.83 -8.39 -44.50
N ILE A 119 17.18 -7.79 -43.37
CA ILE A 119 16.47 -8.07 -42.11
C ILE A 119 16.21 -6.78 -41.33
N SER A 120 14.98 -6.66 -40.83
CA SER A 120 14.60 -5.55 -39.96
C SER A 120 14.82 -5.92 -38.50
N THR A 121 15.04 -4.89 -37.67
CA THR A 121 15.12 -5.05 -36.21
C THR A 121 13.89 -5.79 -35.67
N GLY A 122 14.11 -6.81 -34.85
CA GLY A 122 13.05 -7.65 -34.26
C GLY A 122 12.52 -8.76 -35.20
N ALA A 123 12.91 -8.77 -36.48
CA ALA A 123 12.53 -9.85 -37.42
C ALA A 123 13.26 -11.16 -37.09
N ALA A 124 12.62 -12.28 -37.44
CA ALA A 124 13.21 -13.58 -37.25
C ALA A 124 14.47 -13.77 -38.14
N VAL A 125 15.55 -14.22 -37.51
CA VAL A 125 16.78 -14.56 -38.24
C VAL A 125 16.53 -15.84 -39.03
N PRO A 126 16.78 -15.81 -40.35
CA PRO A 126 16.60 -17.00 -41.20
C PRO A 126 17.45 -18.18 -40.74
N GLU A 127 16.93 -19.39 -40.88
CA GLU A 127 17.72 -20.60 -40.67
C GLU A 127 18.98 -20.60 -41.57
N GLY A 128 20.14 -20.94 -41.00
CA GLY A 128 21.41 -20.95 -41.70
C GLY A 128 22.19 -19.64 -41.63
N ALA A 129 21.55 -18.53 -41.20
CA ALA A 129 22.28 -17.32 -40.84
C ALA A 129 22.84 -17.44 -39.42
N ASP A 130 24.06 -16.96 -39.21
CA ASP A 130 24.74 -16.99 -37.90
C ASP A 130 25.24 -15.64 -37.45
N ALA A 131 25.01 -14.54 -38.21
CA ALA A 131 25.22 -13.17 -37.81
C ALA A 131 24.30 -12.19 -38.55
N VAL A 132 24.12 -11.00 -38.01
CA VAL A 132 23.52 -9.85 -38.68
C VAL A 132 24.57 -8.73 -38.81
N VAL A 133 24.71 -8.17 -39.99
CA VAL A 133 25.57 -7.03 -40.28
C VAL A 133 24.68 -5.78 -40.42
N PRO A 134 24.87 -4.73 -39.60
CA PRO A 134 24.10 -3.51 -39.69
C PRO A 134 24.19 -2.83 -41.06
N VAL A 135 23.11 -2.20 -41.51
CA VAL A 135 23.03 -1.55 -42.82
C VAL A 135 24.10 -0.47 -43.01
N GLU A 136 24.53 0.18 -41.93
CA GLU A 136 25.54 1.25 -41.90
C GLU A 136 26.98 0.73 -42.18
N ARG A 137 27.19 -0.58 -42.08
CA ARG A 137 28.49 -1.22 -42.23
C ARG A 137 28.67 -1.98 -43.55
N VAL A 138 27.76 -1.77 -44.48
CA VAL A 138 27.78 -2.48 -45.78
C VAL A 138 27.65 -1.49 -46.94
N VAL A 139 28.06 -1.95 -48.14
CA VAL A 139 27.78 -1.26 -49.40
C VAL A 139 26.71 -2.02 -50.16
N LYS A 140 25.48 -1.46 -50.17
CA LYS A 140 24.33 -2.06 -50.85
C LYS A 140 24.35 -1.71 -52.33
N GLN A 141 24.09 -2.70 -53.16
CA GLN A 141 23.82 -2.60 -54.59
C GLN A 141 22.38 -3.09 -54.83
N GLU A 142 21.89 -3.02 -56.10
CA GLU A 142 20.50 -3.36 -56.39
C GLU A 142 20.11 -4.77 -55.90
N ASN A 143 20.90 -5.80 -56.18
CA ASN A 143 20.61 -7.20 -55.82
C ASN A 143 21.74 -7.88 -55.02
N ALA A 144 22.67 -7.10 -54.48
CA ALA A 144 23.81 -7.61 -53.73
C ALA A 144 24.24 -6.66 -52.62
N VAL A 145 24.99 -7.18 -51.68
CA VAL A 145 25.59 -6.40 -50.60
C VAL A 145 27.06 -6.80 -50.43
N THR A 146 27.92 -5.79 -50.37
CA THR A 146 29.36 -5.96 -50.13
C THR A 146 29.65 -5.77 -48.65
N ILE A 147 30.23 -6.76 -48.02
CA ILE A 147 30.64 -6.78 -46.62
C ILE A 147 32.15 -7.02 -46.58
N SER A 148 32.89 -6.04 -46.11
CA SER A 148 34.38 -6.01 -46.18
C SER A 148 35.07 -6.68 -44.99
N PHE A 149 34.30 -7.25 -44.05
CA PHE A 149 34.79 -7.91 -42.85
C PHE A 149 33.92 -9.12 -42.48
N ALA A 150 34.45 -10.04 -41.69
CA ALA A 150 33.68 -11.11 -41.09
C ALA A 150 33.26 -10.70 -39.67
N PRO A 151 31.95 -10.64 -39.33
CA PRO A 151 31.50 -10.43 -37.96
C PRO A 151 31.77 -11.67 -37.12
N GLU A 152 31.71 -11.53 -35.81
CA GLU A 152 31.71 -12.67 -34.90
C GLU A 152 30.39 -13.46 -35.04
N PRO A 153 30.41 -14.83 -34.97
CA PRO A 153 29.18 -15.59 -34.90
C PRO A 153 28.26 -15.12 -33.77
N GLY A 154 26.97 -15.00 -34.03
CA GLY A 154 25.98 -14.46 -33.10
C GLY A 154 25.90 -12.92 -33.06
N ALA A 155 26.76 -12.19 -33.81
CA ALA A 155 26.73 -10.74 -33.83
C ALA A 155 25.35 -10.20 -34.21
N HIS A 156 24.80 -9.27 -33.35
CA HIS A 156 23.50 -8.64 -33.53
C HIS A 156 22.30 -9.59 -33.64
N ILE A 157 22.42 -10.81 -33.10
CA ILE A 157 21.32 -11.77 -32.93
C ILE A 157 20.92 -11.81 -31.47
N ARG A 158 19.65 -11.54 -31.17
CA ARG A 158 19.05 -11.80 -29.86
C ARG A 158 18.63 -13.26 -29.84
N PRO A 159 19.16 -14.08 -28.91
CA PRO A 159 18.79 -15.49 -28.86
C PRO A 159 17.32 -15.65 -28.41
N ARG A 160 16.70 -16.75 -28.82
CA ARG A 160 15.41 -17.20 -28.28
C ARG A 160 15.51 -17.32 -26.74
N GLY A 161 14.53 -16.79 -26.03
CA GLY A 161 14.52 -16.81 -24.57
C GLY A 161 15.58 -15.93 -23.90
N GLY A 162 16.23 -15.02 -24.66
CA GLY A 162 17.30 -14.18 -24.12
C GLY A 162 16.87 -13.15 -23.08
N ASP A 163 15.56 -12.85 -22.98
CA ASP A 163 14.99 -12.00 -21.94
C ASP A 163 14.37 -12.87 -20.83
N VAL A 164 13.51 -13.82 -21.19
CA VAL A 164 12.89 -14.78 -20.26
C VAL A 164 12.61 -16.10 -20.99
N ALA A 165 12.83 -17.22 -20.33
CA ALA A 165 12.48 -18.55 -20.83
C ALA A 165 11.05 -18.92 -20.41
N GLU A 166 10.41 -19.80 -21.23
CA GLU A 166 9.11 -20.38 -20.88
C GLU A 166 9.16 -21.06 -19.51
N GLY A 167 8.18 -20.76 -18.65
CA GLY A 167 8.10 -21.25 -17.26
C GLY A 167 8.75 -20.36 -16.21
N ASP A 168 9.61 -19.41 -16.59
CA ASP A 168 10.23 -18.47 -15.66
C ASP A 168 9.19 -17.54 -15.04
N VAL A 169 9.46 -17.08 -13.80
CA VAL A 169 8.60 -16.14 -13.09
C VAL A 169 8.81 -14.72 -13.64
N VAL A 170 7.76 -14.16 -14.23
CA VAL A 170 7.73 -12.80 -14.78
C VAL A 170 7.26 -11.79 -13.73
N VAL A 171 6.25 -12.18 -12.93
CA VAL A 171 5.76 -11.38 -11.79
C VAL A 171 5.58 -12.32 -10.60
N PRO A 172 6.26 -12.07 -9.48
CA PRO A 172 6.11 -12.92 -8.31
C PRO A 172 4.76 -12.69 -7.61
N ALA A 173 4.27 -13.72 -6.91
CA ALA A 173 3.13 -13.61 -6.00
C ALA A 173 3.34 -12.49 -4.99
N GLY A 174 2.26 -11.82 -4.58
CA GLY A 174 2.31 -10.68 -3.67
C GLY A 174 2.84 -9.38 -4.27
N ALA A 175 3.11 -9.35 -5.56
CA ALA A 175 3.56 -8.13 -6.23
C ALA A 175 2.38 -7.32 -6.77
N ARG A 176 2.40 -5.98 -6.54
CA ARG A 176 1.43 -5.07 -7.17
C ARG A 176 1.69 -4.98 -8.68
N LEU A 177 0.64 -5.08 -9.48
CA LEU A 177 0.69 -5.04 -10.95
C LEU A 177 0.85 -3.60 -11.44
N THR A 178 2.11 -3.17 -11.56
CA THR A 178 2.48 -1.88 -12.16
C THR A 178 2.35 -1.95 -13.69
N PRO A 179 2.31 -0.81 -14.41
CA PRO A 179 2.29 -0.81 -15.88
C PRO A 179 3.38 -1.67 -16.52
N ALA A 180 4.61 -1.63 -15.97
CA ALA A 180 5.72 -2.44 -16.47
C ALA A 180 5.49 -3.95 -16.25
N ARG A 181 4.94 -4.35 -15.09
CA ARG A 181 4.62 -5.75 -14.81
C ARG A 181 3.47 -6.27 -15.66
N LEU A 182 2.47 -5.44 -15.95
CA LEU A 182 1.39 -5.78 -16.89
C LEU A 182 1.94 -6.00 -18.30
N ALA A 183 2.83 -5.12 -18.77
CA ALA A 183 3.47 -5.25 -20.08
C ALA A 183 4.30 -6.53 -20.16
N ALA A 184 5.08 -6.83 -19.11
CA ALA A 184 5.87 -8.07 -19.04
C ALA A 184 4.99 -9.32 -19.06
N ALA A 185 3.93 -9.38 -18.24
CA ALA A 185 2.98 -10.49 -18.23
C ALA A 185 2.25 -10.66 -19.56
N SER A 186 1.86 -9.56 -20.21
CA SER A 186 1.24 -9.57 -21.54
C SER A 186 2.20 -10.09 -22.62
N ALA A 187 3.43 -9.58 -22.67
CA ALA A 187 4.46 -10.04 -23.58
C ALA A 187 4.77 -11.53 -23.40
N ALA A 188 4.75 -12.01 -22.15
CA ALA A 188 4.93 -13.40 -21.78
C ALA A 188 3.68 -14.30 -22.06
N GLY A 189 2.63 -13.76 -22.68
CA GLY A 189 1.47 -14.50 -23.18
C GLY A 189 0.29 -14.63 -22.22
N SER A 190 0.23 -13.85 -21.12
CA SER A 190 -0.90 -13.88 -20.18
C SER A 190 -2.07 -13.03 -20.68
N ALA A 191 -3.27 -13.61 -20.81
CA ALA A 191 -4.50 -12.88 -21.14
C ALA A 191 -5.29 -12.46 -19.89
N ALA A 192 -5.15 -13.21 -18.81
CA ALA A 192 -5.73 -12.94 -17.51
C ALA A 192 -4.74 -13.33 -16.41
N LEU A 193 -4.85 -12.73 -15.24
CA LEU A 193 -4.00 -12.97 -14.08
C LEU A 193 -4.86 -13.35 -12.88
N ALA A 194 -4.38 -14.28 -12.05
CA ALA A 194 -4.96 -14.52 -10.74
C ALA A 194 -4.57 -13.36 -9.81
N CYS A 195 -5.53 -12.55 -9.44
CA CYS A 195 -5.33 -11.44 -8.53
C CYS A 195 -6.07 -11.67 -7.23
N THR A 196 -5.52 -11.25 -6.09
CA THR A 196 -6.26 -11.19 -4.85
C THR A 196 -7.44 -10.23 -5.01
N ARG A 197 -8.65 -10.60 -4.59
CA ARG A 197 -9.82 -9.71 -4.70
C ARG A 197 -9.61 -8.43 -3.88
N GLN A 198 -10.26 -7.36 -4.28
CA GLN A 198 -10.20 -6.09 -3.57
C GLN A 198 -10.92 -6.20 -2.21
N PRO A 199 -10.28 -5.71 -1.10
CA PRO A 199 -10.96 -5.62 0.19
C PRO A 199 -12.16 -4.68 0.14
N ARG A 200 -13.30 -5.12 0.66
CA ARG A 200 -14.45 -4.27 0.89
C ARG A 200 -14.30 -3.57 2.23
N VAL A 201 -14.42 -2.26 2.26
CA VAL A 201 -14.23 -1.44 3.47
C VAL A 201 -15.46 -0.60 3.72
N ALA A 202 -16.05 -0.73 4.91
CA ALA A 202 -17.07 0.19 5.40
C ALA A 202 -16.43 1.28 6.26
N VAL A 203 -16.77 2.54 6.00
CA VAL A 203 -16.31 3.69 6.80
C VAL A 203 -17.54 4.36 7.44
N LEU A 204 -17.51 4.51 8.76
CA LEU A 204 -18.58 5.09 9.56
C LEU A 204 -18.05 6.17 10.51
N ALA A 205 -18.52 7.41 10.39
CA ALA A 205 -18.31 8.43 11.40
C ALA A 205 -19.42 8.40 12.47
N THR A 206 -19.04 8.67 13.72
CA THR A 206 -19.99 8.73 14.85
C THR A 206 -19.85 10.06 15.59
N GLY A 207 -20.99 10.66 15.94
CA GLY A 207 -21.06 11.93 16.65
C GLY A 207 -22.35 12.67 16.30
N SER A 208 -23.11 13.06 17.31
CA SER A 208 -24.34 13.85 17.15
C SER A 208 -24.09 15.29 16.69
N GLU A 209 -22.83 15.76 16.81
CA GLU A 209 -22.38 17.07 16.33
C GLU A 209 -22.13 17.14 14.83
N LEU A 210 -22.10 15.98 14.12
CA LEU A 210 -21.64 15.86 12.73
C LEU A 210 -22.76 16.24 11.74
N VAL A 211 -22.45 17.18 10.87
CA VAL A 211 -23.36 17.67 9.81
C VAL A 211 -22.69 17.51 8.45
N ALA A 212 -23.49 17.15 7.44
CA ALA A 212 -23.00 17.04 6.09
C ALA A 212 -22.52 18.41 5.54
N PRO A 213 -21.40 18.46 4.80
CA PRO A 213 -20.92 19.69 4.18
C PRO A 213 -21.99 20.36 3.31
N GLY A 214 -22.06 21.69 3.39
CA GLY A 214 -23.04 22.50 2.65
C GLY A 214 -24.36 22.77 3.38
N GLN A 215 -24.62 22.12 4.50
CA GLN A 215 -25.74 22.46 5.41
C GLN A 215 -25.37 23.58 6.37
N ALA A 216 -26.38 24.33 6.86
CA ALA A 216 -26.15 25.37 7.86
C ALA A 216 -25.83 24.73 9.22
N LEU A 217 -24.74 25.17 9.87
CA LEU A 217 -24.35 24.71 11.20
C LEU A 217 -25.16 25.41 12.29
N ARG A 218 -25.62 24.63 13.25
CA ARG A 218 -26.15 25.13 14.53
C ARG A 218 -25.00 25.26 15.56
N PRO A 219 -25.22 25.97 16.66
CA PRO A 219 -24.24 26.00 17.74
C PRO A 219 -23.88 24.59 18.23
N GLY A 220 -22.60 24.24 18.24
CA GLY A 220 -22.08 22.93 18.65
C GLY A 220 -21.94 21.92 17.50
N GLU A 221 -22.44 22.22 16.30
CA GLU A 221 -22.27 21.34 15.13
C GLU A 221 -20.98 21.65 14.36
N ILE A 222 -20.44 20.62 13.70
CA ILE A 222 -19.26 20.69 12.85
C ILE A 222 -19.51 19.91 11.56
N TYR A 223 -18.80 20.25 10.48
CA TYR A 223 -18.86 19.47 9.26
C TYR A 223 -18.11 18.14 9.39
N GLU A 224 -18.76 17.06 9.00
CA GLU A 224 -18.14 15.76 8.88
C GLU A 224 -17.13 15.76 7.72
N ALA A 225 -15.87 15.41 8.03
CA ALA A 225 -14.77 15.37 7.05
C ALA A 225 -13.99 14.04 7.07
N ASN A 226 -14.10 13.28 8.15
CA ASN A 226 -13.29 12.08 8.35
C ASN A 226 -13.68 10.95 7.41
N THR A 227 -14.97 10.73 7.18
CA THR A 227 -15.46 9.71 6.25
C THR A 227 -14.93 9.96 4.85
N LEU A 228 -15.02 11.21 4.37
CA LEU A 228 -14.52 11.58 3.05
C LEU A 228 -13.00 11.34 2.93
N MET A 229 -12.25 11.80 3.93
CA MET A 229 -10.78 11.63 3.96
C MET A 229 -10.37 10.16 4.00
N LEU A 230 -10.99 9.39 4.88
CA LEU A 230 -10.68 7.96 5.04
C LEU A 230 -11.09 7.18 3.79
N ALA A 231 -12.30 7.40 3.27
CA ALA A 231 -12.79 6.72 2.07
C ALA A 231 -11.86 6.99 0.86
N ALA A 232 -11.50 8.25 0.62
CA ALA A 232 -10.59 8.60 -0.46
C ALA A 232 -9.20 7.94 -0.30
N SER A 233 -8.67 7.94 0.93
CA SER A 233 -7.36 7.34 1.25
C SER A 233 -7.35 5.82 1.07
N LEU A 234 -8.44 5.13 1.47
CA LEU A 234 -8.57 3.69 1.39
C LEU A 234 -8.86 3.22 -0.05
N ALA A 235 -9.69 3.97 -0.79
CA ALA A 235 -9.91 3.71 -2.21
C ALA A 235 -8.61 3.85 -3.03
N ALA A 236 -7.80 4.88 -2.77
CA ALA A 236 -6.49 5.05 -3.38
C ALA A 236 -5.51 3.90 -3.02
N SER A 237 -5.76 3.21 -1.90
CA SER A 237 -5.00 2.03 -1.49
C SER A 237 -5.51 0.71 -2.12
N GLY A 238 -6.50 0.79 -3.02
CA GLY A 238 -7.05 -0.36 -3.77
C GLY A 238 -8.20 -1.08 -3.08
N ALA A 239 -8.92 -0.43 -2.15
CA ALA A 239 -10.13 -0.97 -1.53
C ALA A 239 -11.39 -0.57 -2.29
N ASP A 240 -12.42 -1.43 -2.23
CA ASP A 240 -13.81 -1.10 -2.56
C ASP A 240 -14.47 -0.50 -1.31
N VAL A 241 -14.73 0.81 -1.32
CA VAL A 241 -15.15 1.54 -0.11
C VAL A 241 -16.61 1.92 -0.14
N VAL A 242 -17.33 1.56 0.91
CA VAL A 242 -18.70 1.99 1.18
C VAL A 242 -18.69 2.95 2.38
N SER A 243 -19.19 4.17 2.16
CA SER A 243 -19.36 5.16 3.23
C SER A 243 -20.77 5.05 3.80
N GLU A 244 -20.87 4.77 5.10
CA GLU A 244 -22.13 4.81 5.84
C GLU A 244 -22.45 6.26 6.25
N PRO A 245 -23.72 6.65 6.29
CA PRO A 245 -24.11 7.91 6.87
C PRO A 245 -23.65 8.01 8.33
N PRO A 246 -23.29 9.24 8.81
CA PRO A 246 -22.91 9.42 10.20
C PRO A 246 -24.00 8.88 11.15
N ALA A 247 -23.58 8.08 12.14
CA ALA A 247 -24.48 7.56 13.15
C ALA A 247 -24.57 8.54 14.32
N ALA A 248 -25.78 8.84 14.76
CA ALA A 248 -26.02 9.57 16.02
C ALA A 248 -25.54 8.73 17.22
N ASP A 249 -25.27 9.40 18.36
CA ASP A 249 -24.92 8.77 19.63
C ASP A 249 -26.14 8.08 20.28
N ASP A 250 -26.92 7.36 19.49
CA ASP A 250 -28.02 6.51 19.90
C ASP A 250 -27.64 5.04 19.68
N LYS A 251 -27.82 4.23 20.72
CA LYS A 251 -27.37 2.83 20.73
C LYS A 251 -27.99 1.99 19.62
N ALA A 252 -29.28 2.21 19.32
CA ALA A 252 -29.98 1.39 18.32
C ALA A 252 -29.56 1.80 16.90
N ALA A 253 -29.47 3.10 16.63
CA ALA A 253 -29.01 3.62 15.35
C ALA A 253 -27.56 3.23 15.07
N LEU A 254 -26.68 3.38 16.07
CA LEU A 254 -25.27 2.98 16.01
C LEU A 254 -25.15 1.45 15.79
N GLY A 255 -25.89 0.65 16.53
CA GLY A 255 -25.89 -0.82 16.38
C GLY A 255 -26.27 -1.26 14.97
N ALA A 256 -27.31 -0.66 14.40
CA ALA A 256 -27.72 -0.96 13.02
C ALA A 256 -26.67 -0.53 11.98
N ALA A 257 -26.00 0.60 12.17
CA ALA A 257 -24.92 1.06 11.28
C ALA A 257 -23.68 0.15 11.37
N LEU A 258 -23.26 -0.20 12.59
CA LEU A 258 -22.14 -1.12 12.80
C LEU A 258 -22.42 -2.52 12.21
N GLU A 259 -23.64 -3.06 12.40
CA GLU A 259 -24.00 -4.37 11.85
C GLU A 259 -23.93 -4.38 10.31
N ARG A 260 -24.35 -3.29 9.63
CA ARG A 260 -24.15 -3.16 8.18
C ARG A 260 -22.69 -3.11 7.80
N GLY A 261 -21.89 -2.31 8.55
CA GLY A 261 -20.45 -2.18 8.30
C GLY A 261 -19.67 -3.48 8.52
N LEU A 262 -20.12 -4.31 9.48
CA LEU A 262 -19.52 -5.63 9.79
C LEU A 262 -19.77 -6.69 8.70
N ALA A 263 -20.55 -6.39 7.67
CA ALA A 263 -20.68 -7.23 6.46
C ALA A 263 -19.54 -7.01 5.45
N ALA A 264 -18.64 -6.04 5.67
CA ALA A 264 -17.44 -5.81 4.90
C ALA A 264 -16.25 -6.63 5.43
N ASP A 265 -15.11 -6.63 4.70
CA ASP A 265 -13.87 -7.25 5.19
C ASP A 265 -13.21 -6.40 6.27
N VAL A 266 -13.41 -5.09 6.19
CA VAL A 266 -12.87 -4.11 7.14
C VAL A 266 -13.96 -3.10 7.47
N LEU A 267 -14.18 -2.87 8.76
CA LEU A 267 -14.97 -1.75 9.29
C LEU A 267 -14.01 -0.73 9.91
N VAL A 268 -14.13 0.52 9.49
CA VAL A 268 -13.40 1.66 10.06
C VAL A 268 -14.40 2.63 10.67
N THR A 269 -14.38 2.79 12.00
CA THR A 269 -15.16 3.82 12.68
C THR A 269 -14.29 5.03 12.99
N SER A 270 -14.86 6.23 12.96
CA SER A 270 -14.19 7.48 13.34
C SER A 270 -15.05 8.25 14.36
N GLY A 271 -14.51 8.42 15.56
CA GLY A 271 -15.23 8.92 16.73
C GLY A 271 -15.59 7.79 17.70
N GLY A 272 -16.08 8.12 18.88
CA GLY A 272 -16.54 7.15 19.88
C GLY A 272 -15.48 6.22 20.49
N VAL A 273 -14.18 6.52 20.35
CA VAL A 273 -13.06 5.70 20.90
C VAL A 273 -12.27 6.43 22.00
N SER A 274 -12.86 7.42 22.63
CA SER A 274 -12.22 8.25 23.65
C SER A 274 -12.27 7.59 25.04
N VAL A 275 -11.60 8.19 26.05
CA VAL A 275 -11.47 7.70 27.43
C VAL A 275 -12.70 7.95 28.32
N GLY A 276 -13.81 8.47 27.80
CA GLY A 276 -15.02 8.81 28.56
C GLY A 276 -15.87 7.59 28.91
N GLU A 277 -16.69 7.71 29.97
CA GLU A 277 -17.73 6.74 30.36
C GLU A 277 -18.77 6.50 29.26
N HIS A 278 -18.73 7.30 28.17
CA HIS A 278 -19.64 7.28 27.03
C HIS A 278 -18.99 6.70 25.74
N ASP A 279 -18.05 5.76 25.85
CA ASP A 279 -17.50 5.04 24.69
C ASP A 279 -18.53 4.03 24.14
N LEU A 280 -19.60 4.59 23.55
CA LEU A 280 -20.76 3.82 23.08
C LEU A 280 -20.37 2.88 21.95
N VAL A 281 -19.44 3.29 21.06
CA VAL A 281 -19.01 2.49 19.90
C VAL A 281 -18.42 1.16 20.35
N ARG A 282 -17.42 1.17 21.23
CA ARG A 282 -16.77 -0.05 21.71
C ARG A 282 -17.71 -0.95 22.53
N ALA A 283 -18.66 -0.34 23.28
CA ALA A 283 -19.66 -1.11 24.00
C ALA A 283 -20.60 -1.86 23.03
N VAL A 284 -21.07 -1.19 21.96
CA VAL A 284 -21.93 -1.79 20.95
C VAL A 284 -21.17 -2.80 20.08
N GLU A 285 -19.93 -2.50 19.69
CA GLU A 285 -19.06 -3.46 18.98
C GLU A 285 -18.94 -4.78 19.76
N ARG A 286 -18.71 -4.72 21.08
CA ARG A 286 -18.64 -5.90 21.95
C ARG A 286 -19.95 -6.67 21.99
N GLU A 287 -21.08 -5.97 22.06
CA GLU A 287 -22.43 -6.61 22.02
C GLU A 287 -22.68 -7.30 20.67
N LEU A 288 -22.13 -6.74 19.58
CA LEU A 288 -22.19 -7.35 18.25
C LEU A 288 -21.16 -8.47 18.03
N GLY A 289 -20.41 -8.85 19.07
CA GLY A 289 -19.47 -9.96 19.03
C GLY A 289 -18.09 -9.61 18.47
N VAL A 290 -17.72 -8.32 18.46
CA VAL A 290 -16.35 -7.92 18.14
C VAL A 290 -15.43 -8.23 19.33
N GLU A 291 -14.41 -9.05 19.09
CA GLU A 291 -13.33 -9.34 20.03
C GLU A 291 -12.30 -8.22 19.94
N GLU A 292 -12.15 -7.41 21.01
CA GLU A 292 -11.13 -6.37 21.08
C GLU A 292 -9.74 -7.00 21.23
N VAL A 293 -8.83 -6.73 20.30
CA VAL A 293 -7.43 -7.21 20.31
C VAL A 293 -6.54 -6.22 21.06
N PHE A 294 -6.74 -4.94 20.85
CA PHE A 294 -6.10 -3.88 21.63
C PHE A 294 -6.88 -2.58 21.59
N TRP A 295 -6.63 -1.77 22.60
CA TRP A 295 -7.05 -0.39 22.70
C TRP A 295 -5.92 0.44 23.28
N ARG A 296 -5.59 1.56 22.63
CA ARG A 296 -4.50 2.49 22.90
C ARG A 296 -3.12 2.00 22.47
N VAL A 297 -2.45 2.90 21.75
CA VAL A 297 -1.08 2.73 21.26
C VAL A 297 -0.24 3.93 21.69
N SER A 298 1.04 3.72 21.94
CA SER A 298 2.00 4.75 22.38
C SER A 298 2.43 5.67 21.22
N ILE A 299 1.47 6.30 20.53
CA ILE A 299 1.69 7.26 19.45
C ILE A 299 1.06 8.62 19.74
N LYS A 300 1.52 9.66 19.03
CA LYS A 300 0.98 11.02 19.05
C LYS A 300 1.04 11.63 17.65
N PRO A 301 -0.11 12.13 17.08
CA PRO A 301 -1.47 11.96 17.59
C PRO A 301 -1.98 10.53 17.38
N GLY A 302 -3.14 10.18 17.96
CA GLY A 302 -3.79 8.89 17.71
C GLY A 302 -3.71 7.85 18.83
N LYS A 303 -3.35 8.24 20.07
CA LYS A 303 -3.30 7.32 21.23
C LYS A 303 -4.53 6.40 21.37
N PRO A 304 -5.80 6.86 21.23
CA PRO A 304 -6.99 6.03 21.44
C PRO A 304 -7.42 5.21 20.20
N VAL A 305 -6.48 4.71 19.40
CA VAL A 305 -6.80 3.74 18.34
C VAL A 305 -7.19 2.40 18.96
N SER A 306 -8.28 1.79 18.48
CA SER A 306 -8.67 0.42 18.82
C SER A 306 -8.62 -0.49 17.59
N PHE A 307 -8.40 -1.76 17.85
CA PHE A 307 -8.46 -2.83 16.85
C PHE A 307 -9.15 -4.05 17.44
N GLY A 308 -10.08 -4.60 16.70
CA GLY A 308 -10.80 -5.82 17.03
C GLY A 308 -11.11 -6.65 15.79
N VAL A 309 -11.72 -7.81 16.00
CA VAL A 309 -12.12 -8.73 14.94
C VAL A 309 -13.50 -9.32 15.23
N ARG A 310 -14.29 -9.58 14.17
CA ARG A 310 -15.51 -10.38 14.23
C ARG A 310 -15.45 -11.41 13.11
N GLY A 311 -15.13 -12.65 13.45
CA GLY A 311 -14.78 -13.65 12.44
C GLY A 311 -13.58 -13.20 11.64
N ASP A 312 -13.75 -13.06 10.31
CA ASP A 312 -12.70 -12.59 9.40
C ASP A 312 -12.72 -11.05 9.19
N THR A 313 -13.75 -10.35 9.71
CA THR A 313 -13.86 -8.89 9.58
C THR A 313 -12.94 -8.19 10.56
N LEU A 314 -12.08 -7.32 10.04
CA LEU A 314 -11.19 -6.45 10.83
C LEU A 314 -11.92 -5.16 11.21
N VAL A 315 -11.87 -4.77 12.47
CA VAL A 315 -12.58 -3.59 13.01
C VAL A 315 -11.58 -2.61 13.58
N PHE A 316 -11.54 -1.41 13.02
CA PHE A 316 -10.66 -0.31 13.46
C PHE A 316 -11.49 0.83 14.00
N GLY A 317 -11.24 1.21 15.25
CA GLY A 317 -11.77 2.43 15.84
C GLY A 317 -10.71 3.53 15.82
N LEU A 318 -10.95 4.59 15.04
CA LEU A 318 -10.07 5.73 14.92
C LEU A 318 -10.63 6.93 15.69
N PRO A 319 -9.76 7.82 16.22
CA PRO A 319 -10.22 9.01 16.94
C PRO A 319 -11.07 9.94 16.06
N GLY A 320 -12.01 10.67 16.66
CA GLY A 320 -12.80 11.70 15.97
C GLY A 320 -11.96 12.89 15.48
N ASN A 321 -10.83 13.20 16.13
CA ASN A 321 -9.90 14.23 15.66
C ASN A 321 -9.29 13.82 14.29
N PRO A 322 -9.45 14.62 13.23
CA PRO A 322 -9.16 14.20 11.86
C PRO A 322 -7.68 13.86 11.60
N VAL A 323 -6.74 14.59 12.23
CA VAL A 323 -5.31 14.24 12.08
C VAL A 323 -4.97 12.93 12.77
N SER A 324 -5.63 12.63 13.89
CA SER A 324 -5.45 11.34 14.58
C SER A 324 -6.02 10.19 13.74
N ALA A 325 -7.16 10.40 13.10
CA ALA A 325 -7.76 9.43 12.18
C ALA A 325 -6.86 9.19 10.95
N LEU A 326 -6.29 10.24 10.35
CA LEU A 326 -5.32 10.14 9.26
C LEU A 326 -4.11 9.30 9.66
N VAL A 327 -3.48 9.62 10.79
CA VAL A 327 -2.30 8.88 11.28
C VAL A 327 -2.64 7.42 11.58
N GLY A 328 -3.78 7.15 12.24
CA GLY A 328 -4.24 5.78 12.49
C GLY A 328 -4.52 5.00 11.21
N CYS A 329 -5.11 5.64 10.20
CA CYS A 329 -5.34 5.06 8.89
C CYS A 329 -4.01 4.66 8.20
N GLU A 330 -3.03 5.56 8.16
CA GLU A 330 -1.72 5.30 7.54
C GLU A 330 -0.94 4.18 8.25
N LEU A 331 -0.99 4.14 9.58
CA LEU A 331 -0.17 3.23 10.38
C LEU A 331 -0.79 1.85 10.63
N PHE A 332 -2.13 1.72 10.58
CA PHE A 332 -2.81 0.47 10.94
C PHE A 332 -3.77 -0.04 9.86
N VAL A 333 -4.65 0.82 9.33
CA VAL A 333 -5.68 0.38 8.36
C VAL A 333 -5.05 0.05 7.01
N LYS A 334 -4.21 0.93 6.46
CA LYS A 334 -3.53 0.67 5.18
C LYS A 334 -2.61 -0.57 5.22
N PRO A 335 -1.81 -0.82 6.26
CA PRO A 335 -1.08 -2.08 6.41
C PRO A 335 -1.99 -3.31 6.39
N ALA A 336 -3.12 -3.27 7.10
CA ALA A 336 -4.09 -4.35 7.07
C ALA A 336 -4.66 -4.57 5.65
N LEU A 337 -5.02 -3.51 4.94
CA LEU A 337 -5.48 -3.60 3.55
C LEU A 337 -4.43 -4.20 2.61
N ARG A 338 -3.16 -3.81 2.78
CA ARG A 338 -2.05 -4.39 2.01
C ARG A 338 -1.89 -5.88 2.28
N ALA A 339 -2.02 -6.29 3.54
CA ALA A 339 -1.97 -7.69 3.92
C ALA A 339 -3.18 -8.48 3.36
N LEU A 340 -4.40 -7.93 3.44
CA LEU A 340 -5.60 -8.51 2.83
C LEU A 340 -5.48 -8.64 1.31
N GLN A 341 -4.80 -7.70 0.65
CA GLN A 341 -4.48 -7.77 -0.78
C GLN A 341 -3.36 -8.77 -1.10
N GLY A 342 -2.70 -9.34 -0.09
CA GLY A 342 -1.62 -10.32 -0.26
C GLY A 342 -0.27 -9.70 -0.64
N LEU A 343 -0.05 -8.39 -0.39
CA LEU A 343 1.27 -7.77 -0.63
C LEU A 343 2.33 -8.40 0.27
N ALA A 344 3.48 -8.72 -0.30
CA ALA A 344 4.60 -9.35 0.41
C ALA A 344 5.18 -8.47 1.53
N ASP A 345 5.12 -7.15 1.38
CA ASP A 345 5.55 -6.17 2.37
C ASP A 345 4.39 -5.20 2.68
N PRO A 346 3.52 -5.52 3.66
CA PRO A 346 2.32 -4.74 3.95
C PRO A 346 2.59 -3.50 4.83
N LEU A 347 3.71 -3.43 5.56
CA LEU A 347 4.01 -2.34 6.48
C LEU A 347 4.23 -1.00 5.76
N PRO A 348 4.06 0.14 6.46
CA PRO A 348 4.40 1.44 5.89
C PRO A 348 5.90 1.50 5.57
N ARG A 349 6.24 1.94 4.35
CA ARG A 349 7.64 2.11 3.97
C ARG A 349 8.13 3.48 4.42
N PHE A 350 8.97 3.49 5.44
CA PHE A 350 9.65 4.68 5.90
C PHE A 350 10.96 4.89 5.12
N GLU A 351 11.23 6.15 4.76
CA GLU A 351 12.43 6.59 4.04
C GLU A 351 13.23 7.56 4.93
N PRO A 352 14.56 7.65 4.78
CA PRO A 352 15.35 8.64 5.50
C PRO A 352 15.13 10.04 4.90
N GLY A 353 15.05 11.06 5.78
CA GLY A 353 14.99 12.47 5.41
C GLY A 353 15.65 13.34 6.48
N ARG A 354 15.88 14.62 6.20
CA ARG A 354 16.49 15.57 7.14
C ARG A 354 15.50 16.61 7.61
N LEU A 355 15.44 16.86 8.91
CA LEU A 355 14.63 17.93 9.49
C LEU A 355 15.15 19.30 9.06
N SER A 356 14.26 20.20 8.63
CA SER A 356 14.59 21.60 8.35
C SER A 356 14.76 22.44 9.62
N VAL A 357 14.10 22.06 10.69
CA VAL A 357 14.11 22.74 12.02
C VAL A 357 14.23 21.71 13.14
N GLY A 358 14.68 22.16 14.32
CA GLY A 358 14.71 21.29 15.49
C GLY A 358 13.30 20.95 15.99
N LEU A 359 13.12 19.71 16.51
CA LEU A 359 11.87 19.23 17.07
C LEU A 359 12.09 18.61 18.44
N ARG A 360 11.31 19.04 19.43
CA ARG A 360 11.30 18.44 20.74
C ARG A 360 10.68 17.04 20.70
N ARG A 361 11.32 16.10 21.36
CA ARG A 361 10.82 14.72 21.47
C ARG A 361 9.77 14.60 22.58
N ASN A 362 8.83 13.69 22.39
CA ASN A 362 7.91 13.28 23.43
C ASN A 362 8.54 12.14 24.23
N GLU A 363 8.52 12.21 25.55
CA GLU A 363 9.18 11.23 26.42
C GLU A 363 8.47 9.87 26.43
N GLU A 364 7.14 9.86 26.24
CA GLU A 364 6.30 8.69 26.43
C GLU A 364 5.86 8.02 25.11
N ARG A 365 5.76 8.79 24.02
CA ARG A 365 5.12 8.36 22.78
C ARG A 365 5.91 8.74 21.55
N ASP A 366 5.90 7.85 20.56
CA ASP A 366 6.37 8.17 19.23
C ASP A 366 5.46 9.25 18.61
N GLU A 367 6.04 10.29 18.04
CA GLU A 367 5.30 11.40 17.46
C GLU A 367 5.36 11.39 15.93
N PHE A 368 4.20 11.59 15.31
CA PHE A 368 4.06 11.65 13.86
C PHE A 368 3.74 13.08 13.44
N VAL A 369 4.75 13.75 12.88
CA VAL A 369 4.72 15.17 12.55
C VAL A 369 4.42 15.34 11.07
N ARG A 370 3.38 16.13 10.75
CA ARG A 370 3.07 16.48 9.35
C ARG A 370 4.08 17.45 8.81
N ALA A 371 4.60 17.16 7.63
CA ALA A 371 5.63 17.98 6.98
C ALA A 371 5.40 18.10 5.47
N ARG A 372 6.10 19.03 4.86
CA ARG A 372 6.32 19.09 3.41
C ARG A 372 7.68 18.48 3.11
N SER A 373 7.71 17.60 2.12
CA SER A 373 8.95 17.06 1.60
C SER A 373 9.49 17.95 0.48
N ARG A 374 10.78 18.27 0.54
CA ARG A 374 11.48 19.04 -0.51
C ARG A 374 12.73 18.28 -0.94
N PRO A 375 12.88 17.94 -2.22
CA PRO A 375 14.13 17.40 -2.73
C PRO A 375 15.28 18.39 -2.51
N ALA A 376 16.43 17.90 -2.04
CA ALA A 376 17.70 18.61 -1.99
C ALA A 376 18.78 17.75 -2.67
N ALA A 377 19.99 18.30 -2.84
CA ALA A 377 21.05 17.64 -3.60
C ALA A 377 21.42 16.24 -3.06
N ASP A 378 21.39 16.04 -1.74
CA ASP A 378 21.86 14.86 -1.05
C ASP A 378 20.81 14.19 -0.14
N ALA A 379 19.60 14.76 -0.02
CA ALA A 379 18.54 14.25 0.85
C ALA A 379 17.17 14.83 0.51
N VAL A 380 16.12 14.28 1.10
CA VAL A 380 14.82 14.93 1.22
C VAL A 380 14.80 15.76 2.49
N VAL A 381 14.51 17.05 2.37
CA VAL A 381 14.34 17.97 3.50
C VAL A 381 12.86 17.98 3.91
N LEU A 382 12.61 17.77 5.21
CA LEU A 382 11.29 17.69 5.80
C LEU A 382 11.02 18.97 6.59
N GLU A 383 10.05 19.74 6.11
CA GLU A 383 9.64 21.02 6.68
C GLU A 383 8.30 20.85 7.42
N PRO A 384 8.32 20.79 8.78
CA PRO A 384 7.08 20.64 9.54
C PRO A 384 6.07 21.74 9.21
N VAL A 385 4.80 21.37 8.97
CA VAL A 385 3.74 22.38 8.80
C VAL A 385 3.40 23.01 10.16
N LEU A 386 3.03 24.28 10.14
CA LEU A 386 2.61 24.99 11.35
C LEU A 386 1.28 24.40 11.87
N GLY A 387 1.18 24.26 13.21
CA GLY A 387 -0.03 23.73 13.87
C GLY A 387 -0.12 22.21 13.74
N GLN A 388 0.44 21.51 14.70
CA GLN A 388 0.50 20.05 14.77
C GLN A 388 -0.63 19.43 15.62
N GLU A 389 -1.58 20.25 16.11
CA GLU A 389 -2.69 19.79 16.93
C GLU A 389 -3.63 18.88 16.11
N SER A 390 -4.21 17.88 16.80
CA SER A 390 -4.95 16.78 16.15
C SER A 390 -6.25 17.20 15.46
N HIS A 391 -6.78 18.38 15.74
CA HIS A 391 -7.97 18.95 15.10
C HIS A 391 -7.66 19.81 13.85
N MET A 392 -6.39 20.16 13.61
CA MET A 392 -6.00 21.10 12.54
C MET A 392 -5.88 20.43 11.18
N ILE A 393 -7.00 19.92 10.65
CA ILE A 393 -7.01 19.17 9.36
C ILE A 393 -6.70 20.04 8.14
N VAL A 394 -7.14 21.32 8.13
CA VAL A 394 -6.89 22.21 6.99
C VAL A 394 -5.39 22.38 6.74
N ARG A 395 -4.58 22.41 7.79
CA ARG A 395 -3.12 22.47 7.68
C ARG A 395 -2.50 21.17 7.16
N SER A 396 -3.17 20.03 7.35
CA SER A 396 -2.74 18.73 6.80
C SER A 396 -2.81 18.69 5.29
N GLY A 397 -3.72 19.45 4.67
CA GLY A 397 -3.79 19.56 3.20
C GLY A 397 -2.55 20.16 2.54
N ALA A 398 -1.66 20.79 3.33
CA ALA A 398 -0.37 21.30 2.87
C ALA A 398 0.78 20.31 3.09
N ALA A 399 0.54 19.18 3.73
CA ALA A 399 1.55 18.17 4.05
C ALA A 399 1.49 17.01 3.04
N ASP A 400 2.64 16.54 2.60
CA ASP A 400 2.82 15.34 1.79
C ASP A 400 3.69 14.28 2.49
N ALA A 401 4.10 14.57 3.73
CA ALA A 401 5.00 13.75 4.53
C ALA A 401 4.47 13.59 5.97
N LEU A 402 4.64 12.40 6.51
CA LEU A 402 4.45 12.10 7.92
C LEU A 402 5.78 11.65 8.50
N VAL A 403 6.37 12.49 9.34
CA VAL A 403 7.70 12.28 9.93
C VAL A 403 7.58 11.57 11.25
N HIS A 404 8.29 10.47 11.41
CA HIS A 404 8.38 9.73 12.67
C HIS A 404 9.48 10.33 13.56
N ILE A 405 9.08 10.85 14.70
CA ILE A 405 9.95 11.33 15.77
C ILE A 405 9.88 10.30 16.90
N PRO A 406 10.92 9.48 17.08
CA PRO A 406 10.92 8.46 18.14
C PRO A 406 10.79 9.10 19.54
N ARG A 407 10.06 8.45 20.44
CA ARG A 407 9.97 8.86 21.84
C ARG A 407 11.35 9.02 22.46
N GLY A 408 11.46 9.91 23.45
CA GLY A 408 12.73 10.14 24.18
C GLY A 408 12.84 11.56 24.69
N ASN A 409 13.94 11.83 25.39
CA ASN A 409 14.22 13.14 25.99
C ASN A 409 14.96 14.07 25.02
N GLY A 410 14.83 15.37 25.25
CA GLY A 410 15.55 16.41 24.53
C GLY A 410 14.94 16.76 23.17
N GLU A 411 15.80 17.19 22.27
CA GLU A 411 15.44 17.73 20.96
C GLU A 411 16.26 17.07 19.87
N LEU A 412 15.64 16.80 18.73
CA LEU A 412 16.34 16.51 17.47
C LEU A 412 16.69 17.83 16.81
N ALA A 413 17.96 18.09 16.58
CA ALA A 413 18.42 19.34 15.96
C ALA A 413 18.00 19.43 14.48
N ALA A 414 17.96 20.64 13.94
CA ALA A 414 17.87 20.85 12.49
C ALA A 414 19.00 20.07 11.77
N GLY A 415 18.70 19.46 10.64
CA GLY A 415 19.61 18.59 9.90
C GLY A 415 19.68 17.15 10.38
N SER A 416 19.05 16.79 11.53
CA SER A 416 18.97 15.41 11.99
C SER A 416 18.27 14.52 10.97
N THR A 417 18.81 13.32 10.75
CA THR A 417 18.16 12.29 9.94
C THR A 417 17.02 11.65 10.72
N VAL A 418 15.84 11.60 10.11
CA VAL A 418 14.62 11.01 10.65
C VAL A 418 13.98 10.10 9.61
N GLN A 419 13.08 9.23 10.05
CA GLN A 419 12.27 8.40 9.17
C GLN A 419 10.97 9.13 8.82
N TRP A 420 10.51 9.01 7.60
CA TRP A 420 9.24 9.59 7.16
C TRP A 420 8.53 8.70 6.15
N LEU A 421 7.23 8.80 6.07
CA LEU A 421 6.42 8.18 5.04
C LEU A 421 5.72 9.24 4.19
N ARG A 422 5.52 8.93 2.91
CA ARG A 422 4.78 9.79 2.00
C ARG A 422 3.28 9.65 2.24
N LEU A 423 2.58 10.79 2.39
CA LEU A 423 1.12 10.84 2.44
C LEU A 423 0.55 10.88 1.01
N GLY A 424 -0.55 10.18 0.77
CA GLY A 424 -1.24 10.20 -0.52
C GLY A 424 -0.59 9.32 -1.61
N GLY A 425 0.25 8.35 -1.22
CA GLY A 425 0.85 7.36 -2.12
C GLY A 425 0.22 5.99 -1.98
#